data_10d1ce93f4d9d848afad5122d518c90d
#
_entry.id   10d1ce93f4d9d848afad5122d518c90d
#
_cell.length_a   1.000
_cell.length_b   1.000
_cell.length_c   1.000
_cell.angle_alpha   90.00
_cell.angle_beta   90.00
_cell.angle_gamma   90.00
#
_symmetry.space_group_name_H-M   'P 1'
#
loop_
_entity.id
_entity.type
_entity.pdbx_description
1 polymer ?
#
loop_
_entity_poly.entity_id
_entity_poly.type
_entity_poly.pdbx_seq_one_letter_code
_entity_poly.pdbx_strand_id
1 'polypeptide(L)'
;MKNHALMAALMAGAAISACPPASAQVTRYFGEMRTSYSDFQDRTACPLGPHGSCQDFPRTARLAGWFETAAPLQPDLDESEIRALVTSYSFSDGLTTYSSADPDVRAFIFRVSTDSGSNIVRNRIHLQRWLTGSNPHRSINGVGPGGSPNDVDMLSRFEMATEQVAAVNNAMCASLFSETSQQVSHSGESDTCLGTYEMPDNGVSVAWTGAPVQNQNVMSWHREAVHPALSLTHSISPAGQVQAGQEVRYTITVRNTGTVAATQAQIADSLPAGLERATWTCTPGASTPCPVASGSGSLAVTVPVFAAGDSLVFTVMASVANPAPATITNVATVDAGDPAVQCMQAGQVVGTVPCMASASINTVAAFPGGGQVTPVPTLQHTALAVLSLLAAAIGWRGLGRRQRVGAGR
;
A
#
# COMPACT_ATOMS: atom_id res chain seq x y z
N MET A 1 -26.44 -0.67 77.92
CA MET A 1 -26.58 -1.61 76.76
C MET A 1 -26.67 -0.78 75.52
N LYS A 2 -25.58 -0.68 74.75
CA LYS A 2 -25.48 0.15 73.56
C LYS A 2 -25.32 -0.78 72.38
N ASN A 3 -26.32 -0.78 71.46
CA ASN A 3 -26.28 -1.54 70.21
C ASN A 3 -25.49 -0.77 69.18
N HIS A 4 -24.40 -1.34 68.70
CA HIS A 4 -23.69 -0.87 67.51
C HIS A 4 -24.23 -1.60 66.29
N ALA A 5 -24.93 -0.86 65.40
CA ALA A 5 -25.28 -1.33 64.05
C ALA A 5 -24.10 -1.10 63.11
N LEU A 6 -23.61 -2.17 62.49
CA LEU A 6 -22.56 -2.18 61.53
C LEU A 6 -23.20 -1.90 60.14
N MET A 7 -22.95 -0.73 59.55
CA MET A 7 -23.31 -0.42 58.15
C MET A 7 -22.21 -0.96 57.21
N ALA A 8 -22.54 -1.98 56.44
CA ALA A 8 -21.71 -2.44 55.31
C ALA A 8 -21.99 -1.55 54.08
N ALA A 9 -21.01 -0.76 53.67
CA ALA A 9 -21.07 0.01 52.45
C ALA A 9 -20.67 -0.88 51.26
N LEU A 10 -21.62 -1.18 50.35
CA LEU A 10 -21.34 -1.80 49.06
C LEU A 10 -20.67 -0.75 48.15
N MET A 11 -19.40 -0.93 47.88
CA MET A 11 -18.70 -0.22 46.83
C MET A 11 -19.06 -0.89 45.49
N ALA A 12 -19.98 -0.30 44.73
CA ALA A 12 -20.21 -0.63 43.35
C ALA A 12 -19.06 -0.03 42.53
N GLY A 13 -18.10 -0.86 42.16
CA GLY A 13 -17.04 -0.50 41.22
C GLY A 13 -17.64 -0.31 39.83
N ALA A 14 -17.80 0.94 39.37
CA ALA A 14 -18.08 1.23 37.97
C ALA A 14 -16.83 0.87 37.14
N ALA A 15 -16.91 -0.22 36.40
CA ALA A 15 -15.94 -0.52 35.34
C ALA A 15 -16.02 0.58 34.27
N ILE A 16 -15.07 1.51 34.30
CA ILE A 16 -14.87 2.45 33.21
C ILE A 16 -14.37 1.60 32.03
N SER A 17 -15.27 1.28 31.11
CA SER A 17 -14.89 0.74 29.81
C SER A 17 -14.02 1.82 29.16
N ALA A 18 -12.70 1.64 29.17
CA ALA A 18 -11.80 2.42 28.37
C ALA A 18 -12.17 2.16 26.90
N CYS A 19 -12.80 3.13 26.25
CA CYS A 19 -12.93 3.14 24.80
C CYS A 19 -11.52 2.98 24.23
N PRO A 20 -11.25 2.01 23.34
CA PRO A 20 -9.95 1.95 22.68
C PRO A 20 -9.70 3.31 22.01
N PRO A 21 -8.47 3.84 22.05
CA PRO A 21 -8.17 5.08 21.37
C PRO A 21 -8.57 4.91 19.89
N ALA A 22 -9.40 5.83 19.40
CA ALA A 22 -9.72 5.87 17.99
C ALA A 22 -8.38 5.90 17.24
N SER A 23 -8.14 4.91 16.38
CA SER A 23 -6.93 4.87 15.56
C SER A 23 -6.83 6.19 14.79
N ALA A 24 -5.67 6.81 14.86
CA ALA A 24 -5.44 8.08 14.19
C ALA A 24 -5.60 7.86 12.67
N GLN A 25 -6.70 8.38 12.13
CA GLN A 25 -7.03 8.26 10.72
C GLN A 25 -6.16 9.23 9.93
N VAL A 26 -5.15 8.71 9.26
CA VAL A 26 -4.31 9.52 8.37
C VAL A 26 -5.21 10.15 7.28
N THR A 27 -5.09 11.45 7.13
CA THR A 27 -5.83 12.20 6.11
C THR A 27 -4.84 12.79 5.12
N ARG A 28 -5.04 12.52 3.83
CA ARG A 28 -4.22 13.07 2.75
C ARG A 28 -4.99 14.20 2.05
N TYR A 29 -4.30 15.31 1.86
CA TYR A 29 -4.78 16.49 1.13
C TYR A 29 -4.02 16.57 -0.18
N PHE A 30 -4.73 16.46 -1.31
CA PHE A 30 -4.18 16.61 -2.65
C PHE A 30 -4.45 18.02 -3.14
N GLY A 31 -3.41 18.68 -3.62
CA GLY A 31 -3.47 19.99 -4.23
C GLY A 31 -2.90 19.96 -5.64
N GLU A 32 -3.58 20.54 -6.58
CA GLU A 32 -3.07 20.73 -7.94
C GLU A 32 -3.49 22.09 -8.52
N MET A 33 -2.64 22.66 -9.35
CA MET A 33 -3.00 23.84 -10.13
C MET A 33 -4.11 23.49 -11.11
N ARG A 34 -5.10 24.37 -11.21
CA ARG A 34 -6.22 24.23 -12.17
C ARG A 34 -5.76 24.33 -13.62
N THR A 35 -4.68 25.04 -13.87
CA THR A 35 -4.06 25.24 -15.17
C THR A 35 -2.54 25.10 -15.05
N SER A 36 -1.82 24.95 -16.16
CA SER A 36 -0.36 25.08 -16.19
C SER A 36 0.08 26.51 -15.82
N TYR A 37 1.36 26.69 -15.53
CA TYR A 37 1.96 28.03 -15.46
C TYR A 37 1.66 28.78 -16.77
N SER A 38 1.45 30.09 -16.65
CA SER A 38 1.17 30.94 -17.81
C SER A 38 2.40 31.71 -18.29
N ASP A 39 3.31 32.01 -17.36
CA ASP A 39 4.47 32.81 -17.63
C ASP A 39 5.75 32.06 -17.26
N PHE A 40 6.77 32.24 -18.08
CA PHE A 40 8.07 31.57 -17.95
C PHE A 40 9.19 32.53 -18.24
N GLN A 41 10.26 32.43 -17.46
CA GLN A 41 11.50 33.13 -17.70
C GLN A 41 12.64 32.12 -17.67
N ASP A 42 13.09 31.73 -18.84
CA ASP A 42 14.21 30.79 -18.99
C ASP A 42 15.48 31.58 -19.30
N ARG A 43 16.49 31.36 -18.47
CA ARG A 43 17.81 31.95 -18.64
C ARG A 43 18.75 30.80 -18.96
N THR A 44 18.86 30.51 -20.25
CA THR A 44 19.46 29.27 -20.79
C THR A 44 20.99 29.25 -20.84
N ALA A 45 21.67 30.32 -20.45
CA ALA A 45 23.11 30.27 -20.33
C ALA A 45 23.53 29.46 -19.11
N CYS A 46 23.54 28.14 -19.25
CA CYS A 46 24.14 27.28 -18.24
C CYS A 46 25.64 27.54 -18.20
N PRO A 47 26.18 28.06 -17.10
CA PRO A 47 27.61 28.29 -17.00
C PRO A 47 28.37 26.97 -17.01
N LEU A 48 29.58 27.02 -17.47
CA LEU A 48 30.58 25.99 -17.38
C LEU A 48 30.98 25.79 -15.92
N GLY A 49 30.22 24.99 -15.16
CA GLY A 49 30.56 24.71 -13.74
C GLY A 49 29.53 23.80 -13.06
N PRO A 50 29.80 23.29 -11.88
CA PRO A 50 28.92 22.36 -11.15
C PRO A 50 27.75 23.10 -10.46
N HIS A 51 26.98 23.87 -11.24
CA HIS A 51 25.90 24.70 -10.69
C HIS A 51 24.54 24.05 -10.90
N GLY A 52 24.13 23.18 -10.00
CA GLY A 52 22.76 22.69 -9.90
C GLY A 52 22.25 21.94 -11.14
N SER A 53 20.96 22.03 -11.36
CA SER A 53 20.23 21.35 -12.45
C SER A 53 19.82 22.39 -13.49
N CYS A 54 20.60 22.59 -14.51
CA CYS A 54 20.32 23.54 -15.58
C CYS A 54 19.20 23.03 -16.52
N GLN A 55 17.95 23.15 -16.09
CA GLN A 55 16.77 22.67 -16.80
C GLN A 55 15.69 23.74 -16.80
N ASP A 56 15.04 23.93 -17.94
CA ASP A 56 13.91 24.85 -18.10
C ASP A 56 12.58 24.16 -17.76
N PHE A 57 11.64 24.93 -17.20
CA PHE A 57 10.31 24.43 -16.96
C PHE A 57 9.61 24.06 -18.28
N PRO A 58 9.06 22.82 -18.39
CA PRO A 58 8.18 22.48 -19.49
C PRO A 58 6.98 23.42 -19.55
N ARG A 59 6.56 23.85 -20.75
CA ARG A 59 5.41 24.76 -20.94
C ARG A 59 4.07 24.17 -20.48
N THR A 60 4.04 22.86 -20.21
CA THR A 60 2.89 22.14 -19.62
C THR A 60 3.06 21.94 -18.11
N ALA A 61 4.14 22.43 -17.53
CA ALA A 61 4.41 22.28 -16.09
C ALA A 61 3.32 22.91 -15.24
N ARG A 62 3.02 22.26 -14.14
CA ARG A 62 2.10 22.72 -13.10
C ARG A 62 2.55 22.20 -11.75
N LEU A 63 2.22 22.90 -10.70
CA LEU A 63 2.41 22.42 -9.36
C LEU A 63 1.28 21.43 -9.00
N ALA A 64 1.66 20.27 -8.50
CA ALA A 64 0.74 19.27 -7.95
C ALA A 64 1.44 18.47 -6.85
N GLY A 65 0.68 17.98 -5.89
CA GLY A 65 1.21 17.13 -4.83
C GLY A 65 0.21 16.90 -3.72
N TRP A 66 0.73 16.43 -2.61
CA TRP A 66 -0.07 16.07 -1.45
C TRP A 66 0.71 16.25 -0.15
N PHE A 67 -0.04 16.38 0.94
CA PHE A 67 0.48 16.21 2.29
C PHE A 67 -0.47 15.39 3.15
N GLU A 68 0.05 14.82 4.22
CA GLU A 68 -0.70 14.00 5.18
C GLU A 68 -0.65 14.60 6.56
N THR A 69 -1.75 14.39 7.29
CA THR A 69 -1.86 14.68 8.72
C THR A 69 -2.38 13.45 9.47
N ALA A 70 -2.03 13.30 10.74
CA ALA A 70 -2.47 12.17 11.56
C ALA A 70 -3.99 12.13 11.81
N ALA A 71 -4.69 13.25 11.58
CA ALA A 71 -6.14 13.40 11.68
C ALA A 71 -6.58 14.49 10.72
N PRO A 72 -7.88 14.58 10.34
CA PRO A 72 -8.38 15.71 9.56
C PRO A 72 -8.01 17.04 10.21
N LEU A 73 -7.68 18.04 9.39
CA LEU A 73 -7.46 19.40 9.86
C LEU A 73 -8.71 19.91 10.58
N GLN A 74 -8.52 20.81 11.54
CA GLN A 74 -9.65 21.44 12.23
C GLN A 74 -10.46 22.27 11.23
N PRO A 75 -11.80 22.37 11.41
CA PRO A 75 -12.60 23.30 10.66
C PRO A 75 -12.25 24.75 11.00
N ASP A 76 -12.59 25.67 10.11
CA ASP A 76 -12.52 27.12 10.29
C ASP A 76 -11.12 27.63 10.69
N LEU A 77 -10.06 26.94 10.24
CA LEU A 77 -8.68 27.47 10.36
C LEU A 77 -8.55 28.72 9.50
N ASP A 78 -7.85 29.75 10.02
CA ASP A 78 -7.53 30.95 9.28
C ASP A 78 -6.03 31.17 9.25
N GLU A 79 -5.41 31.07 8.06
CA GLU A 79 -3.98 31.18 7.77
C GLU A 79 -3.05 30.49 8.81
N SER A 80 -3.55 29.37 9.34
CA SER A 80 -2.91 28.68 10.43
C SER A 80 -1.68 27.91 9.97
N GLU A 81 -0.57 28.03 10.70
CA GLU A 81 0.64 27.24 10.45
C GLU A 81 0.41 25.79 10.90
N ILE A 82 0.45 24.85 9.95
CA ILE A 82 0.15 23.44 10.19
C ILE A 82 1.36 22.51 10.04
N ARG A 83 2.57 23.03 9.84
CA ARG A 83 3.77 22.21 9.63
C ARG A 83 3.96 21.15 10.69
N ALA A 84 3.69 21.46 11.95
CA ALA A 84 3.78 20.49 13.06
C ALA A 84 2.73 19.36 12.99
N LEU A 85 1.67 19.52 12.21
CA LEU A 85 0.63 18.52 11.99
C LEU A 85 0.91 17.65 10.76
N VAL A 86 1.76 18.12 9.84
CA VAL A 86 2.11 17.41 8.61
C VAL A 86 3.08 16.28 8.94
N THR A 87 2.68 15.07 8.64
CA THR A 87 3.47 13.84 8.87
C THR A 87 4.34 13.47 7.68
N SER A 88 3.85 13.76 6.47
CA SER A 88 4.57 13.54 5.22
C SER A 88 4.01 14.43 4.11
N TYR A 89 4.81 14.69 3.10
CA TYR A 89 4.38 15.43 1.90
C TYR A 89 5.24 15.08 0.68
N SER A 90 4.67 15.28 -0.49
CA SER A 90 5.37 15.24 -1.77
C SER A 90 4.68 16.18 -2.75
N PHE A 91 5.39 17.17 -3.27
CA PHE A 91 4.93 18.10 -4.30
C PHE A 91 5.91 18.10 -5.46
N SER A 92 5.39 18.33 -6.66
CA SER A 92 6.22 18.58 -7.85
C SER A 92 5.77 19.88 -8.50
N ASP A 93 6.73 20.72 -8.84
CA ASP A 93 6.50 21.96 -9.61
C ASP A 93 6.52 21.73 -11.13
N GLY A 94 6.62 20.44 -11.54
CA GLY A 94 6.74 20.03 -12.94
C GLY A 94 8.18 19.84 -13.41
N LEU A 95 9.17 20.20 -12.59
CA LEU A 95 10.59 19.99 -12.84
C LEU A 95 11.28 19.34 -11.63
N THR A 96 11.04 19.84 -10.44
CA THR A 96 11.62 19.35 -9.17
C THR A 96 10.53 18.71 -8.31
N THR A 97 10.88 17.61 -7.61
CA THR A 97 10.04 17.01 -6.58
C THR A 97 10.57 17.38 -5.20
N TYR A 98 9.65 17.79 -4.32
CA TYR A 98 9.89 18.18 -2.94
C TYR A 98 9.20 17.19 -2.01
N SER A 99 9.96 16.28 -1.41
CA SER A 99 9.46 15.22 -0.54
C SER A 99 10.00 15.36 0.86
N SER A 100 9.17 15.11 1.86
CA SER A 100 9.59 15.04 3.26
C SER A 100 10.59 13.89 3.55
N ALA A 101 10.72 12.92 2.64
CA ALA A 101 11.73 11.87 2.72
C ALA A 101 13.10 12.28 2.15
N ASP A 102 13.19 13.41 1.44
CA ASP A 102 14.44 13.92 0.87
C ASP A 102 15.15 14.81 1.90
N PRO A 103 16.37 14.48 2.35
CA PRO A 103 17.09 15.25 3.36
C PRO A 103 17.50 16.66 2.90
N ASP A 104 17.48 16.93 1.58
CA ASP A 104 17.79 18.24 1.02
C ASP A 104 16.56 19.15 0.90
N VAL A 105 15.37 18.65 1.22
CA VAL A 105 14.13 19.42 1.19
C VAL A 105 13.87 20.09 2.54
N ARG A 106 13.40 21.35 2.49
CA ARG A 106 13.00 22.15 3.66
C ARG A 106 11.60 22.72 3.47
N ALA A 107 10.79 22.61 4.52
CA ALA A 107 9.47 23.25 4.58
C ALA A 107 9.61 24.60 5.31
N PHE A 108 9.51 25.71 4.56
CA PHE A 108 9.65 27.05 5.11
C PHE A 108 8.32 27.59 5.65
N ILE A 109 7.23 27.47 4.89
CA ILE A 109 5.88 27.88 5.28
C ILE A 109 4.93 26.74 4.95
N PHE A 110 3.99 26.47 5.85
CA PHE A 110 2.94 25.48 5.61
C PHE A 110 1.64 25.96 6.27
N ARG A 111 0.95 26.94 5.64
CA ARG A 111 -0.25 27.58 6.17
C ARG A 111 -1.45 27.26 5.31
N VAL A 112 -2.60 27.04 5.98
CA VAL A 112 -3.88 26.83 5.32
C VAL A 112 -5.00 27.51 6.07
N SER A 113 -6.08 27.84 5.33
CA SER A 113 -7.40 28.11 5.89
C SER A 113 -8.35 26.99 5.45
N THR A 114 -9.24 26.59 6.35
CA THR A 114 -10.25 25.56 6.08
C THR A 114 -11.65 26.11 6.23
N ASP A 115 -12.61 25.51 5.54
CA ASP A 115 -14.04 25.76 5.75
C ASP A 115 -14.58 24.98 6.96
N SER A 116 -15.88 25.13 7.26
CA SER A 116 -16.57 24.37 8.32
C SER A 116 -16.59 22.86 8.09
N GLY A 117 -16.33 22.39 6.87
CA GLY A 117 -16.14 20.99 6.53
C GLY A 117 -14.68 20.53 6.56
N SER A 118 -13.74 21.36 7.04
CA SER A 118 -12.29 21.08 7.04
C SER A 118 -11.68 20.91 5.64
N ASN A 119 -12.29 21.46 4.59
CA ASN A 119 -11.68 21.50 3.26
C ASN A 119 -10.79 22.74 3.14
N ILE A 120 -9.65 22.59 2.48
CA ILE A 120 -8.72 23.72 2.27
C ILE A 120 -9.35 24.70 1.27
N VAL A 121 -9.53 25.94 1.72
CA VAL A 121 -10.05 27.05 0.92
C VAL A 121 -8.99 28.10 0.60
N ARG A 122 -7.95 28.20 1.43
CA ARG A 122 -6.77 29.06 1.19
C ARG A 122 -5.52 28.30 1.59
N ASN A 123 -4.42 28.62 0.93
CA ASN A 123 -3.13 28.00 1.21
C ASN A 123 -1.99 28.99 1.02
N ARG A 124 -0.93 28.78 1.80
CA ARG A 124 0.39 29.34 1.58
C ARG A 124 1.42 28.30 1.99
N ILE A 125 2.00 27.64 0.97
CA ILE A 125 3.00 26.59 1.16
C ILE A 125 4.24 26.98 0.39
N HIS A 126 5.39 26.93 1.07
CA HIS A 126 6.69 27.24 0.50
C HIS A 126 7.65 26.11 0.86
N LEU A 127 8.08 25.36 -0.15
CA LEU A 127 9.06 24.30 -0.04
C LEU A 127 10.31 24.64 -0.85
N GLN A 128 11.45 24.16 -0.38
CA GLN A 128 12.77 24.35 -0.99
C GLN A 128 13.47 23.01 -1.08
N ARG A 129 14.31 22.85 -2.10
CA ARG A 129 15.21 21.71 -2.25
C ARG A 129 16.58 22.21 -2.63
N TRP A 130 17.59 21.92 -1.82
CA TRP A 130 18.97 22.19 -2.13
C TRP A 130 19.44 21.28 -3.28
N LEU A 131 20.15 21.87 -4.23
CA LEU A 131 20.68 21.17 -5.41
C LEU A 131 22.18 20.94 -5.31
N THR A 132 22.87 21.77 -4.53
CA THR A 132 24.32 21.69 -4.30
C THR A 132 24.63 21.90 -2.83
N GLY A 133 25.83 21.56 -2.42
CA GLY A 133 26.33 21.74 -1.06
C GLY A 133 25.92 20.65 -0.09
N SER A 134 26.08 20.93 1.17
CA SER A 134 25.68 20.07 2.29
C SER A 134 25.43 20.96 3.52
N ASN A 135 24.55 20.49 4.41
CA ASN A 135 24.21 21.23 5.64
C ASN A 135 25.44 21.44 6.56
N PRO A 136 25.75 22.67 7.01
CA PRO A 136 25.06 23.92 6.69
C PRO A 136 25.39 24.46 5.29
N HIS A 137 24.33 24.81 4.54
CA HIS A 137 24.48 25.39 3.20
C HIS A 137 25.00 26.85 3.27
N ARG A 138 25.46 27.34 2.13
CA ARG A 138 26.10 28.68 2.02
C ARG A 138 25.23 29.63 1.20
N SER A 139 25.01 30.81 1.74
CA SER A 139 24.30 31.90 1.09
C SER A 139 25.28 33.01 0.60
N ILE A 140 24.78 33.92 -0.25
CA ILE A 140 25.55 35.11 -0.69
C ILE A 140 26.00 35.94 0.53
N ASN A 141 25.10 36.13 1.50
CA ASN A 141 25.43 36.88 2.72
C ASN A 141 26.42 36.12 3.62
N GLY A 142 26.35 34.78 3.65
CA GLY A 142 27.22 33.93 4.47
C GLY A 142 28.67 33.87 3.98
N VAL A 143 28.90 33.94 2.66
CA VAL A 143 30.27 33.96 2.11
C VAL A 143 30.97 35.33 2.27
N GLY A 144 30.20 36.37 2.60
CA GLY A 144 30.73 37.70 2.94
C GLY A 144 31.33 38.52 1.78
N PRO A 145 31.85 39.72 2.05
CA PRO A 145 32.46 40.58 1.04
C PRO A 145 33.72 39.94 0.46
N GLY A 146 33.72 39.67 -0.85
CA GLY A 146 34.83 39.03 -1.57
C GLY A 146 34.70 37.53 -1.76
N GLY A 147 33.60 36.88 -1.26
CA GLY A 147 33.24 35.52 -1.60
C GLY A 147 32.87 35.40 -3.07
N SER A 148 33.22 34.25 -3.68
CA SER A 148 32.84 33.98 -5.06
C SER A 148 31.37 33.55 -5.12
N PRO A 149 30.58 33.96 -6.13
CA PRO A 149 29.28 33.39 -6.41
C PRO A 149 29.31 31.84 -6.56
N ASN A 150 30.48 31.31 -6.94
CA ASN A 150 30.67 29.84 -7.05
C ASN A 150 30.75 29.16 -5.68
N ASP A 151 30.86 29.88 -4.59
CA ASP A 151 30.86 29.35 -3.23
C ASP A 151 29.46 29.29 -2.60
N VAL A 152 28.45 29.72 -3.32
CA VAL A 152 27.05 29.77 -2.86
C VAL A 152 26.31 28.52 -3.33
N ASP A 153 25.50 27.97 -2.46
CA ASP A 153 24.73 26.79 -2.80
C ASP A 153 23.43 27.12 -3.56
N MET A 154 23.10 26.25 -4.50
CA MET A 154 21.97 26.37 -5.40
C MET A 154 20.78 25.62 -4.86
N LEU A 155 19.58 26.14 -5.14
CA LEU A 155 18.34 25.50 -4.75
C LEU A 155 17.23 25.66 -5.81
N SER A 156 16.26 24.78 -5.76
CA SER A 156 14.93 24.97 -6.34
C SER A 156 13.93 25.26 -5.24
N ARG A 157 12.90 26.03 -5.53
CA ARG A 157 11.81 26.30 -4.61
C ARG A 157 10.52 26.57 -5.34
N PHE A 158 9.41 26.35 -4.68
CA PHE A 158 8.13 26.93 -5.07
C PHE A 158 7.46 27.65 -3.90
N GLU A 159 6.68 28.65 -4.23
CA GLU A 159 5.72 29.27 -3.33
C GLU A 159 4.34 29.14 -3.94
N MET A 160 3.46 28.50 -3.19
CA MET A 160 2.06 28.29 -3.53
C MET A 160 1.21 29.16 -2.61
N ALA A 161 0.66 30.23 -3.12
CA ALA A 161 -0.34 31.05 -2.45
C ALA A 161 -1.71 30.82 -3.09
N THR A 162 -2.79 31.25 -2.43
CA THR A 162 -4.16 31.04 -2.92
C THR A 162 -4.37 31.59 -4.33
N GLU A 163 -3.83 32.78 -4.60
CA GLU A 163 -4.07 33.51 -5.86
C GLU A 163 -2.91 33.42 -6.86
N GLN A 164 -1.80 32.81 -6.46
CA GLN A 164 -0.61 32.75 -7.28
C GLN A 164 0.26 31.55 -6.90
N VAL A 165 0.89 30.94 -7.90
CA VAL A 165 1.96 29.95 -7.73
C VAL A 165 3.16 30.41 -8.52
N ALA A 166 4.34 30.33 -7.90
CA ALA A 166 5.62 30.57 -8.54
C ALA A 166 6.61 29.47 -8.18
N ALA A 167 7.42 29.07 -9.13
CA ALA A 167 8.49 28.09 -8.97
C ALA A 167 9.79 28.64 -9.59
N VAL A 168 10.90 28.37 -8.95
CA VAL A 168 12.23 28.75 -9.41
C VAL A 168 13.14 27.54 -9.33
N ASN A 169 13.81 27.23 -10.42
CA ASN A 169 14.83 26.21 -10.48
C ASN A 169 16.21 26.84 -10.61
N ASN A 170 17.18 26.26 -9.92
CA ASN A 170 18.60 26.61 -10.02
C ASN A 170 18.94 28.05 -9.60
N ALA A 171 18.31 28.54 -8.55
CA ALA A 171 18.59 29.84 -7.98
C ALA A 171 19.68 29.79 -6.89
N MET A 172 20.42 30.89 -6.71
CA MET A 172 21.36 31.04 -5.61
C MET A 172 20.63 31.45 -4.34
N CYS A 173 21.06 30.95 -3.19
CA CYS A 173 20.55 31.44 -1.91
C CYS A 173 21.12 32.83 -1.59
N ALA A 174 20.25 33.80 -1.40
CA ALA A 174 20.67 35.16 -1.02
C ALA A 174 21.08 35.25 0.47
N SER A 175 20.28 34.68 1.38
CA SER A 175 20.54 34.61 2.82
C SER A 175 19.87 33.44 3.47
N LEU A 176 20.51 32.86 4.48
CA LEU A 176 19.93 31.82 5.31
C LEU A 176 19.08 32.39 6.45
N PHE A 177 18.09 31.66 6.88
CA PHE A 177 17.23 32.02 8.02
C PHE A 177 18.07 32.28 9.30
N SER A 178 19.11 31.49 9.52
CA SER A 178 20.02 31.62 10.66
C SER A 178 20.89 32.90 10.64
N GLU A 179 21.02 33.57 9.48
CA GLU A 179 21.89 34.74 9.29
C GLU A 179 21.19 36.09 9.52
N THR A 180 19.89 36.06 9.73
CA THR A 180 19.09 37.28 9.85
C THR A 180 18.46 37.41 11.23
N SER A 181 18.36 38.68 11.70
CA SER A 181 17.67 39.04 12.93
C SER A 181 16.14 38.91 12.86
N GLN A 182 15.60 38.47 11.71
CA GLN A 182 14.17 38.34 11.46
C GLN A 182 13.56 36.98 11.92
N GLN A 183 14.24 36.27 12.82
CA GLN A 183 13.83 34.98 13.35
C GLN A 183 12.46 34.97 14.06
N VAL A 184 11.92 36.12 14.42
CA VAL A 184 10.72 36.23 15.27
C VAL A 184 9.39 36.04 14.53
N SER A 185 9.35 36.10 13.21
CA SER A 185 8.09 36.06 12.45
C SER A 185 7.92 34.82 11.55
N HIS A 186 8.92 33.98 11.43
CA HIS A 186 8.90 32.81 10.55
C HIS A 186 9.38 31.58 11.29
N SER A 187 8.65 30.50 11.13
CA SER A 187 8.91 29.20 11.76
C SER A 187 9.78 28.27 10.89
N GLY A 188 10.63 28.85 10.02
CA GLY A 188 11.52 28.11 9.12
C GLY A 188 12.59 27.28 9.86
N GLU A 189 13.08 26.25 9.20
CA GLU A 189 14.23 25.48 9.67
C GLU A 189 15.51 26.31 9.51
N SER A 190 16.51 26.09 10.36
CA SER A 190 17.75 26.89 10.42
C SER A 190 18.54 26.95 9.11
N ASP A 191 18.40 25.93 8.28
CA ASP A 191 19.08 25.79 6.98
C ASP A 191 18.15 26.12 5.79
N THR A 192 17.22 27.06 6.00
CA THR A 192 16.27 27.53 4.99
C THR A 192 16.74 28.81 4.34
N CYS A 193 16.64 28.92 3.02
CA CYS A 193 16.93 30.12 2.27
C CYS A 193 15.76 31.10 2.33
N LEU A 194 15.99 32.32 2.84
CA LEU A 194 14.98 33.38 2.95
C LEU A 194 14.66 34.06 1.63
N GLY A 195 15.65 34.17 0.75
CA GLY A 195 15.48 34.80 -0.55
C GLY A 195 16.42 34.20 -1.57
N THR A 196 15.95 34.14 -2.82
CA THR A 196 16.78 33.69 -3.93
C THR A 196 17.29 34.85 -4.75
N TYR A 197 18.48 34.65 -5.30
CA TYR A 197 19.05 35.57 -6.28
C TYR A 197 19.13 34.85 -7.63
N GLU A 198 18.46 35.44 -8.61
CA GLU A 198 18.33 34.88 -9.95
C GLU A 198 19.33 35.55 -10.88
N MET A 199 20.52 34.95 -11.02
CA MET A 199 21.52 35.48 -11.95
C MET A 199 21.23 35.00 -13.37
N PRO A 200 21.27 35.89 -14.38
CA PRO A 200 21.06 35.54 -15.76
C PRO A 200 21.98 34.43 -16.26
N ASP A 201 23.18 34.35 -15.73
CA ASP A 201 24.25 33.48 -16.22
C ASP A 201 24.27 32.12 -15.52
N ASN A 202 23.35 31.84 -14.59
CA ASN A 202 23.32 30.56 -13.82
C ASN A 202 22.36 29.55 -14.34
N GLY A 203 21.69 29.75 -15.48
CA GLY A 203 20.71 28.82 -16.01
C GLY A 203 19.45 28.73 -15.16
N VAL A 204 19.02 29.82 -14.57
CA VAL A 204 17.81 29.91 -13.76
C VAL A 204 16.59 29.80 -14.68
N SER A 205 15.64 28.95 -14.32
CA SER A 205 14.31 28.89 -14.94
C SER A 205 13.26 29.25 -13.89
N VAL A 206 12.33 30.12 -14.29
CA VAL A 206 11.22 30.59 -13.44
C VAL A 206 9.91 30.35 -14.16
N ALA A 207 8.91 29.85 -13.43
CA ALA A 207 7.56 29.64 -13.93
C ALA A 207 6.54 30.17 -12.92
N TRP A 208 5.49 30.88 -13.37
CA TRP A 208 4.44 31.41 -12.49
C TRP A 208 3.08 31.51 -13.18
N THR A 209 2.03 31.76 -12.40
CA THR A 209 0.63 31.84 -12.87
C THR A 209 0.20 33.22 -13.35
N GLY A 210 1.16 34.12 -13.67
CA GLY A 210 0.84 35.50 -14.04
C GLY A 210 0.45 36.37 -12.85
N ALA A 211 -0.20 37.51 -13.11
CA ALA A 211 -0.62 38.43 -12.06
C ALA A 211 -1.70 37.77 -11.16
N PRO A 212 -1.64 38.01 -9.82
CA PRO A 212 -2.65 37.48 -8.91
C PRO A 212 -4.05 37.94 -9.31
N VAL A 213 -4.98 36.98 -9.41
CA VAL A 213 -6.39 37.27 -9.68
C VAL A 213 -7.12 37.23 -8.34
N GLN A 214 -7.55 38.40 -7.85
CA GLN A 214 -8.19 38.52 -6.55
C GLN A 214 -9.39 37.57 -6.43
N ASN A 215 -9.47 36.88 -5.28
CA ASN A 215 -10.53 35.93 -4.95
C ASN A 215 -10.62 34.67 -5.84
N GLN A 216 -9.60 34.36 -6.61
CA GLN A 216 -9.52 33.11 -7.35
C GLN A 216 -8.46 32.19 -6.74
N ASN A 217 -8.89 31.02 -6.30
CA ASN A 217 -7.95 29.99 -5.89
C ASN A 217 -7.40 29.29 -7.13
N VAL A 218 -6.11 29.47 -7.41
CA VAL A 218 -5.42 28.82 -8.55
C VAL A 218 -5.20 27.34 -8.29
N MET A 219 -5.31 26.89 -7.04
CA MET A 219 -5.22 25.50 -6.63
C MET A 219 -6.59 24.87 -6.49
N SER A 220 -6.69 23.60 -6.81
CA SER A 220 -7.80 22.72 -6.46
C SER A 220 -7.35 21.80 -5.35
N TRP A 221 -8.11 21.71 -4.26
CA TRP A 221 -7.83 20.84 -3.14
C TRP A 221 -8.93 19.81 -2.97
N HIS A 222 -8.55 18.57 -2.68
CA HIS A 222 -9.45 17.55 -2.19
C HIS A 222 -8.74 16.72 -1.11
N ARG A 223 -9.52 16.13 -0.23
CA ARG A 223 -8.99 15.29 0.84
C ARG A 223 -9.51 13.86 0.73
N GLU A 224 -8.69 12.93 1.12
CA GLU A 224 -9.04 11.52 1.23
C GLU A 224 -8.61 11.00 2.59
N ALA A 225 -9.45 10.21 3.20
CA ALA A 225 -9.04 9.39 4.32
C ALA A 225 -8.18 8.25 3.76
N VAL A 226 -6.97 8.15 4.27
CA VAL A 226 -6.03 7.13 3.82
C VAL A 226 -6.14 5.96 4.78
N HIS A 227 -6.73 4.88 4.32
CA HIS A 227 -6.86 3.65 5.08
C HIS A 227 -5.93 2.58 4.52
N PRO A 228 -5.36 1.73 5.37
CA PRO A 228 -4.84 0.46 4.90
C PRO A 228 -5.98 -0.32 4.23
N ALA A 229 -5.63 -1.12 3.25
CA ALA A 229 -6.59 -2.00 2.58
C ALA A 229 -6.00 -3.40 2.53
N LEU A 230 -6.68 -4.37 3.13
CA LEU A 230 -6.20 -5.74 3.21
C LEU A 230 -6.95 -6.62 2.21
N SER A 231 -6.22 -7.48 1.53
CA SER A 231 -6.80 -8.56 0.75
C SER A 231 -6.36 -9.90 1.31
N LEU A 232 -7.27 -10.86 1.29
CA LEU A 232 -7.04 -12.21 1.75
C LEU A 232 -7.47 -13.19 0.67
N THR A 233 -6.58 -14.10 0.31
CA THR A 233 -6.91 -15.25 -0.55
C THR A 233 -6.57 -16.55 0.16
N HIS A 234 -7.40 -17.55 -0.03
CA HIS A 234 -7.26 -18.86 0.57
C HIS A 234 -7.49 -19.94 -0.48
N SER A 235 -6.53 -20.80 -0.69
CA SER A 235 -6.61 -21.89 -1.66
C SER A 235 -6.16 -23.21 -1.05
N ILE A 236 -6.54 -24.34 -1.66
CA ILE A 236 -6.22 -25.67 -1.21
C ILE A 236 -5.69 -26.54 -2.36
N SER A 237 -4.75 -27.43 -2.05
CA SER A 237 -4.21 -28.43 -2.95
C SER A 237 -4.05 -29.78 -2.22
N PRO A 238 -4.50 -30.90 -2.82
CA PRO A 238 -5.25 -30.97 -4.07
C PRO A 238 -6.64 -30.37 -3.93
N ALA A 239 -7.18 -29.82 -5.04
CA ALA A 239 -8.57 -29.34 -5.09
C ALA A 239 -9.54 -30.48 -5.36
N GLY A 240 -10.79 -30.34 -4.87
CA GLY A 240 -11.86 -31.30 -5.13
C GLY A 240 -11.98 -32.37 -4.08
N GLN A 241 -11.85 -33.67 -4.45
CA GLN A 241 -12.02 -34.81 -3.54
C GLN A 241 -10.70 -35.27 -2.93
N VAL A 242 -10.69 -35.52 -1.61
CA VAL A 242 -9.53 -35.99 -0.86
C VAL A 242 -9.94 -37.17 -0.01
N GLN A 243 -9.08 -38.20 0.07
CA GLN A 243 -9.34 -39.37 0.93
C GLN A 243 -9.01 -39.03 2.39
N ALA A 244 -9.77 -39.67 3.31
CA ALA A 244 -9.42 -39.65 4.71
C ALA A 244 -7.99 -40.19 4.94
N GLY A 245 -7.19 -39.49 5.77
CA GLY A 245 -5.79 -39.80 6.01
C GLY A 245 -4.81 -39.15 5.05
N GLN A 246 -5.27 -38.59 3.94
CA GLN A 246 -4.38 -37.82 3.02
C GLN A 246 -3.98 -36.47 3.57
N GLU A 247 -2.84 -35.99 3.10
CA GLU A 247 -2.35 -34.66 3.41
C GLU A 247 -2.90 -33.61 2.44
N VAL A 248 -3.26 -32.46 2.96
CA VAL A 248 -3.73 -31.30 2.21
C VAL A 248 -2.87 -30.09 2.55
N ARG A 249 -2.69 -29.23 1.56
CA ARG A 249 -1.92 -28.00 1.67
C ARG A 249 -2.83 -26.81 1.41
N TYR A 250 -2.96 -25.93 2.39
CA TYR A 250 -3.59 -24.64 2.22
C TYR A 250 -2.53 -23.56 1.98
N THR A 251 -2.86 -22.61 1.12
CA THR A 251 -2.06 -21.41 0.90
C THR A 251 -2.94 -20.20 1.20
N ILE A 252 -2.53 -19.43 2.20
CA ILE A 252 -3.19 -18.23 2.66
C ILE A 252 -2.27 -17.06 2.27
N THR A 253 -2.74 -16.17 1.39
CA THR A 253 -2.00 -14.96 1.03
C THR A 253 -2.73 -13.76 1.58
N VAL A 254 -2.04 -13.00 2.42
CA VAL A 254 -2.50 -11.71 2.94
C VAL A 254 -1.68 -10.63 2.28
N ARG A 255 -2.33 -9.57 1.77
CA ARG A 255 -1.66 -8.45 1.15
C ARG A 255 -2.24 -7.14 1.67
N ASN A 256 -1.39 -6.18 1.99
CA ASN A 256 -1.79 -4.79 2.16
C ASN A 256 -1.80 -4.12 0.79
N THR A 257 -2.98 -3.96 0.21
CA THR A 257 -3.19 -3.29 -1.09
C THR A 257 -3.35 -1.79 -0.97
N GLY A 258 -3.38 -1.28 0.27
CA GLY A 258 -3.47 0.15 0.55
C GLY A 258 -2.14 0.88 0.33
N THR A 259 -2.20 2.19 0.43
CA THR A 259 -1.05 3.09 0.25
C THR A 259 -0.33 3.41 1.57
N VAL A 260 -0.88 2.97 2.70
CA VAL A 260 -0.29 3.12 4.03
C VAL A 260 -0.15 1.78 4.72
N ALA A 261 0.75 1.69 5.70
CA ALA A 261 0.93 0.48 6.47
C ALA A 261 -0.30 0.18 7.36
N ALA A 262 -0.67 -1.10 7.45
CA ALA A 262 -1.62 -1.57 8.45
C ALA A 262 -0.87 -1.91 9.75
N THR A 263 -1.41 -1.47 10.89
CA THR A 263 -0.81 -1.77 12.19
C THR A 263 -1.60 -2.86 12.90
N GLN A 264 -0.89 -3.70 13.67
CA GLN A 264 -1.50 -4.76 14.48
C GLN A 264 -2.39 -5.70 13.66
N ALA A 265 -1.99 -6.05 12.44
CA ALA A 265 -2.76 -6.97 11.60
C ALA A 265 -2.73 -8.38 12.19
N GLN A 266 -3.90 -8.89 12.58
CA GLN A 266 -4.08 -10.22 13.16
C GLN A 266 -4.52 -11.19 12.07
N ILE A 267 -3.70 -12.20 11.79
CA ILE A 267 -3.97 -13.23 10.79
C ILE A 267 -4.27 -14.52 11.53
N ALA A 268 -5.43 -15.11 11.25
CA ALA A 268 -5.87 -16.34 11.89
C ALA A 268 -6.44 -17.33 10.89
N ASP A 269 -6.16 -18.61 11.13
CA ASP A 269 -6.74 -19.77 10.45
C ASP A 269 -6.97 -20.86 11.51
N SER A 270 -8.21 -20.97 11.95
CA SER A 270 -8.60 -21.97 12.94
C SER A 270 -8.78 -23.32 12.26
N LEU A 271 -8.02 -24.31 12.70
CA LEU A 271 -8.09 -25.65 12.15
C LEU A 271 -9.51 -26.23 12.29
N PRO A 272 -10.26 -26.49 11.20
CA PRO A 272 -11.62 -26.99 11.26
C PRO A 272 -11.66 -28.47 11.68
N ALA A 273 -12.82 -28.91 12.17
CA ALA A 273 -13.07 -30.32 12.41
C ALA A 273 -12.84 -31.13 11.13
N GLY A 274 -12.14 -32.24 11.25
CA GLY A 274 -11.78 -33.11 10.11
C GLY A 274 -10.36 -32.85 9.57
N LEU A 275 -9.64 -31.86 10.10
CA LEU A 275 -8.20 -31.71 9.87
C LEU A 275 -7.44 -31.95 11.18
N GLU A 276 -6.29 -32.54 11.07
CA GLU A 276 -5.39 -32.84 12.20
C GLU A 276 -3.91 -32.70 11.82
N ARG A 277 -3.04 -32.66 12.84
CA ARG A 277 -1.58 -32.58 12.64
C ARG A 277 -1.13 -31.45 11.77
N ALA A 278 -1.81 -30.30 11.88
CA ALA A 278 -1.46 -29.15 11.09
C ALA A 278 -0.08 -28.56 11.50
N THR A 279 0.68 -28.20 10.50
CA THR A 279 1.90 -27.37 10.64
C THR A 279 1.83 -26.24 9.63
N TRP A 280 2.43 -25.11 9.94
CA TRP A 280 2.44 -23.99 9.00
C TRP A 280 3.78 -23.30 8.96
N THR A 281 4.06 -22.66 7.81
CA THR A 281 5.24 -21.84 7.58
C THR A 281 4.81 -20.50 7.01
N CYS A 282 5.58 -19.45 7.31
CA CYS A 282 5.39 -18.11 6.76
C CYS A 282 6.52 -17.77 5.78
N THR A 283 6.15 -17.22 4.64
CA THR A 283 7.07 -16.61 3.68
C THR A 283 6.95 -15.08 3.81
N PRO A 284 8.04 -14.36 4.12
CA PRO A 284 8.01 -12.92 4.31
C PRO A 284 7.80 -12.18 2.99
N GLY A 285 7.27 -10.96 3.09
CA GLY A 285 7.25 -9.98 2.02
C GLY A 285 8.59 -9.27 1.82
N ALA A 286 8.62 -8.30 0.93
CA ALA A 286 9.82 -7.50 0.65
C ALA A 286 10.22 -6.58 1.82
N SER A 287 9.21 -6.03 2.51
CA SER A 287 9.37 -5.05 3.60
C SER A 287 8.68 -5.47 4.91
N THR A 288 7.90 -6.56 4.88
CA THR A 288 7.19 -7.09 6.04
C THR A 288 7.78 -8.43 6.43
N PRO A 289 8.51 -8.53 7.53
CA PRO A 289 9.03 -9.80 8.02
C PRO A 289 7.91 -10.69 8.55
N CYS A 290 8.10 -12.00 8.51
CA CYS A 290 7.23 -12.93 9.20
C CYS A 290 7.31 -12.71 10.71
N PRO A 291 6.19 -12.47 11.41
CA PRO A 291 6.21 -12.33 12.88
C PRO A 291 6.67 -13.62 13.57
N VAL A 292 6.31 -14.76 12.98
CA VAL A 292 6.76 -16.10 13.37
C VAL A 292 6.99 -16.90 12.09
N ALA A 293 8.14 -17.56 11.97
CA ALA A 293 8.52 -18.28 10.74
C ALA A 293 7.72 -19.57 10.50
N SER A 294 7.31 -20.27 11.56
CA SER A 294 6.55 -21.53 11.48
C SER A 294 5.87 -21.85 12.81
N GLY A 295 4.89 -22.74 12.76
CA GLY A 295 4.18 -23.22 13.93
C GLY A 295 3.40 -24.51 13.67
N SER A 296 2.63 -24.95 14.67
CA SER A 296 1.77 -26.14 14.60
C SER A 296 0.36 -25.82 15.14
N GLY A 297 -0.62 -26.59 14.66
CA GLY A 297 -2.04 -26.35 14.97
C GLY A 297 -2.62 -25.18 14.19
N SER A 298 -3.57 -24.47 14.79
CA SER A 298 -4.18 -23.27 14.22
C SER A 298 -3.14 -22.15 14.03
N LEU A 299 -3.26 -21.42 12.94
CA LEU A 299 -2.49 -20.21 12.71
C LEU A 299 -3.12 -19.04 13.49
N ALA A 300 -2.32 -18.34 14.28
CA ALA A 300 -2.70 -17.10 14.94
C ALA A 300 -1.45 -16.25 15.13
N VAL A 301 -1.30 -15.20 14.35
CA VAL A 301 -0.13 -14.32 14.39
C VAL A 301 -0.56 -12.86 14.28
N THR A 302 0.22 -11.97 14.92
CA THR A 302 0.04 -10.52 14.79
C THR A 302 1.24 -9.92 14.08
N VAL A 303 0.99 -9.18 13.03
CA VAL A 303 1.98 -8.39 12.27
C VAL A 303 1.95 -6.97 12.82
N PRO A 304 2.99 -6.52 13.55
CA PRO A 304 2.97 -5.19 14.19
C PRO A 304 2.82 -4.05 13.17
N VAL A 305 3.55 -4.15 12.06
CA VAL A 305 3.50 -3.20 10.94
C VAL A 305 3.51 -3.99 9.65
N PHE A 306 2.42 -3.92 8.90
CA PHE A 306 2.28 -4.54 7.58
C PHE A 306 2.44 -3.47 6.51
N ALA A 307 3.59 -3.43 5.88
CA ALA A 307 3.97 -2.39 4.92
C ALA A 307 2.99 -2.28 3.74
N ALA A 308 2.79 -1.05 3.26
CA ALA A 308 1.96 -0.79 2.08
C ALA A 308 2.48 -1.55 0.85
N GLY A 309 1.57 -2.14 0.08
CA GLY A 309 1.87 -2.89 -1.14
C GLY A 309 2.48 -4.28 -0.92
N ASP A 310 2.83 -4.65 0.31
CA ASP A 310 3.52 -5.89 0.63
C ASP A 310 2.56 -7.07 0.88
N SER A 311 3.11 -8.29 0.96
CA SER A 311 2.33 -9.51 1.17
C SER A 311 3.06 -10.52 2.04
N LEU A 312 2.30 -11.30 2.81
CA LEU A 312 2.75 -12.48 3.54
C LEU A 312 2.03 -13.72 3.00
N VAL A 313 2.74 -14.82 2.88
CA VAL A 313 2.17 -16.10 2.44
C VAL A 313 2.36 -17.15 3.52
N PHE A 314 1.25 -17.72 4.00
CA PHE A 314 1.27 -18.85 4.93
C PHE A 314 0.92 -20.13 4.19
N THR A 315 1.75 -21.15 4.37
CA THR A 315 1.50 -22.50 3.88
C THR A 315 1.17 -23.38 5.07
N VAL A 316 -0.06 -23.91 5.09
CA VAL A 316 -0.55 -24.84 6.13
C VAL A 316 -0.63 -26.24 5.56
N MET A 317 0.06 -27.19 6.17
CA MET A 317 -0.02 -28.62 5.84
C MET A 317 -0.81 -29.30 6.94
N ALA A 318 -1.84 -30.06 6.57
CA ALA A 318 -2.68 -30.79 7.52
C ALA A 318 -3.07 -32.15 6.96
N SER A 319 -3.38 -33.11 7.82
CA SER A 319 -3.91 -34.42 7.44
C SER A 319 -5.42 -34.42 7.57
N VAL A 320 -6.12 -35.03 6.63
CA VAL A 320 -7.57 -35.27 6.73
C VAL A 320 -7.82 -36.38 7.75
N ALA A 321 -8.64 -36.12 8.77
CA ALA A 321 -8.97 -37.09 9.80
C ALA A 321 -9.63 -38.34 9.24
N ASN A 322 -9.58 -39.43 9.99
CA ASN A 322 -10.32 -40.66 9.64
C ASN A 322 -11.06 -41.18 10.89
N PRO A 323 -12.41 -41.10 10.94
CA PRO A 323 -13.32 -40.61 9.89
C PRO A 323 -13.29 -39.09 9.72
N ALA A 324 -13.59 -38.59 8.52
CA ALA A 324 -13.74 -37.21 8.19
C ALA A 324 -15.18 -36.79 7.89
N PRO A 325 -15.60 -35.53 8.12
CA PRO A 325 -16.87 -35.02 7.60
C PRO A 325 -16.87 -35.06 6.07
N ALA A 326 -18.05 -35.17 5.44
CA ALA A 326 -18.17 -35.22 3.98
C ALA A 326 -17.60 -34.01 3.25
N THR A 327 -17.63 -32.85 3.90
CA THR A 327 -17.04 -31.62 3.42
C THR A 327 -16.28 -30.94 4.58
N ILE A 328 -15.07 -30.47 4.31
CA ILE A 328 -14.28 -29.69 5.23
C ILE A 328 -14.11 -28.30 4.61
N THR A 329 -14.56 -27.26 5.32
CA THR A 329 -14.36 -25.85 4.96
C THR A 329 -13.40 -25.22 5.95
N ASN A 330 -12.28 -24.74 5.46
CA ASN A 330 -11.33 -23.98 6.25
C ASN A 330 -11.50 -22.49 5.96
N VAL A 331 -11.45 -21.63 6.99
CA VAL A 331 -11.69 -20.19 6.90
C VAL A 331 -10.50 -19.47 7.53
N ALA A 332 -9.83 -18.69 6.71
CA ALA A 332 -8.81 -17.75 7.15
C ALA A 332 -9.41 -16.35 7.33
N THR A 333 -8.89 -15.61 8.29
CA THR A 333 -9.29 -14.23 8.56
C THR A 333 -8.07 -13.32 8.70
N VAL A 334 -8.23 -12.06 8.33
CA VAL A 334 -7.29 -11.00 8.71
C VAL A 334 -8.08 -9.84 9.29
N ASP A 335 -7.68 -9.39 10.46
CA ASP A 335 -8.20 -8.23 11.17
C ASP A 335 -7.08 -7.19 11.33
N ALA A 336 -7.44 -5.96 11.68
CA ALA A 336 -6.49 -4.91 12.00
C ALA A 336 -7.03 -4.10 13.19
N GLY A 337 -6.13 -3.44 13.93
CA GLY A 337 -6.53 -2.63 15.09
C GLY A 337 -7.44 -1.45 14.72
N ASP A 338 -7.48 -1.05 13.46
CA ASP A 338 -8.35 0.00 12.92
C ASP A 338 -9.57 -0.60 12.21
N PRO A 339 -10.81 -0.41 12.70
CA PRO A 339 -12.02 -0.95 12.09
C PRO A 339 -12.35 -0.31 10.73
N ALA A 340 -11.69 0.80 10.36
CA ALA A 340 -11.87 1.45 9.07
C ALA A 340 -11.02 0.82 7.95
N VAL A 341 -10.15 -0.13 8.26
CA VAL A 341 -9.36 -0.87 7.27
C VAL A 341 -10.29 -1.59 6.31
N GLN A 342 -10.08 -1.36 5.01
CA GLN A 342 -10.92 -1.91 3.97
C GLN A 342 -10.51 -3.33 3.60
N CYS A 343 -11.51 -4.18 3.31
CA CYS A 343 -11.32 -5.49 2.71
C CYS A 343 -11.43 -5.39 1.19
N MET A 344 -10.39 -5.84 0.49
CA MET A 344 -10.31 -5.82 -0.96
C MET A 344 -10.41 -7.23 -1.54
N GLN A 345 -11.26 -7.41 -2.55
CA GLN A 345 -11.35 -8.63 -3.33
C GLN A 345 -11.41 -8.30 -4.82
N ALA A 346 -10.51 -8.88 -5.61
CA ALA A 346 -10.39 -8.61 -7.05
C ALA A 346 -10.33 -7.10 -7.40
N GLY A 347 -9.66 -6.29 -6.54
CA GLY A 347 -9.53 -4.85 -6.75
C GLY A 347 -10.73 -4.01 -6.34
N GLN A 348 -11.76 -4.60 -5.75
CA GLN A 348 -12.96 -3.91 -5.25
C GLN A 348 -13.02 -3.96 -3.72
N VAL A 349 -13.55 -2.90 -3.12
CA VAL A 349 -13.87 -2.88 -1.69
C VAL A 349 -15.11 -3.76 -1.46
N VAL A 350 -14.98 -4.78 -0.61
CA VAL A 350 -16.09 -5.70 -0.27
C VAL A 350 -16.60 -5.50 1.16
N GLY A 351 -15.95 -4.66 1.93
CA GLY A 351 -16.32 -4.34 3.31
C GLY A 351 -15.13 -3.80 4.10
N THR A 352 -15.25 -3.85 5.42
CA THR A 352 -14.16 -3.54 6.34
C THR A 352 -13.75 -4.79 7.11
N VAL A 353 -12.62 -4.74 7.83
CA VAL A 353 -12.12 -5.86 8.65
C VAL A 353 -13.15 -6.37 9.66
N PRO A 354 -13.16 -7.68 9.99
CA PRO A 354 -12.21 -8.69 9.53
C PRO A 354 -12.49 -9.17 8.09
N CYS A 355 -11.43 -9.25 7.28
CA CYS A 355 -11.53 -9.84 5.95
C CYS A 355 -11.49 -11.36 6.06
N MET A 356 -12.29 -12.06 5.28
CA MET A 356 -12.44 -13.51 5.34
C MET A 356 -12.27 -14.16 3.97
N ALA A 357 -11.62 -15.31 3.93
CA ALA A 357 -11.54 -16.17 2.76
C ALA A 357 -11.65 -17.63 3.17
N SER A 358 -12.28 -18.46 2.35
CA SER A 358 -12.48 -19.88 2.64
C SER A 358 -12.03 -20.77 1.49
N ALA A 359 -11.61 -21.98 1.84
CA ALA A 359 -11.32 -23.07 0.90
C ALA A 359 -11.98 -24.36 1.38
N SER A 360 -12.62 -25.10 0.47
CA SER A 360 -13.37 -26.31 0.81
C SER A 360 -12.91 -27.51 0.01
N ILE A 361 -12.95 -28.67 0.62
CA ILE A 361 -12.75 -29.99 -0.01
C ILE A 361 -13.89 -30.93 0.33
N ASN A 362 -14.19 -31.86 -0.57
CA ASN A 362 -15.03 -33.01 -0.30
C ASN A 362 -14.15 -34.18 0.12
N THR A 363 -14.55 -34.91 1.13
CA THR A 363 -13.83 -36.09 1.61
C THR A 363 -14.52 -37.38 1.16
N VAL A 364 -13.72 -38.37 0.88
CA VAL A 364 -14.18 -39.73 0.67
C VAL A 364 -13.55 -40.61 1.73
N ALA A 365 -14.31 -41.62 2.17
CA ALA A 365 -13.81 -42.60 3.12
C ALA A 365 -12.50 -43.23 2.61
N ALA A 366 -11.53 -43.41 3.50
CA ALA A 366 -10.40 -44.27 3.15
C ALA A 366 -10.92 -45.65 2.83
N PHE A 367 -10.52 -46.21 1.72
CA PHE A 367 -10.84 -47.61 1.46
C PHE A 367 -10.23 -48.46 2.57
N PRO A 368 -11.02 -49.24 3.33
CA PRO A 368 -10.50 -50.08 4.38
C PRO A 368 -9.60 -51.16 3.74
N GLY A 369 -8.31 -51.01 3.99
CA GLY A 369 -7.31 -52.02 3.65
C GLY A 369 -7.03 -52.13 2.15
N GLY A 370 -5.76 -52.26 1.82
CA GLY A 370 -5.33 -52.82 0.55
C GLY A 370 -5.89 -54.24 0.39
N GLY A 371 -7.18 -54.36 0.05
CA GLY A 371 -7.67 -55.56 -0.58
C GLY A 371 -6.77 -55.75 -1.79
N GLN A 372 -6.01 -56.84 -1.81
CA GLN A 372 -5.36 -57.25 -3.04
C GLN A 372 -6.37 -57.05 -4.15
N VAL A 373 -6.11 -56.13 -5.05
CA VAL A 373 -6.83 -56.09 -6.32
C VAL A 373 -6.63 -57.47 -6.90
N THR A 374 -7.65 -58.35 -6.70
CA THR A 374 -7.66 -59.61 -7.45
C THR A 374 -7.56 -59.17 -8.90
N PRO A 375 -6.49 -59.56 -9.59
CA PRO A 375 -6.37 -59.19 -10.99
C PRO A 375 -7.66 -59.63 -11.66
N VAL A 376 -8.38 -58.69 -12.27
CA VAL A 376 -9.52 -59.05 -13.14
C VAL A 376 -8.96 -60.12 -14.06
N PRO A 377 -9.55 -61.35 -14.15
CA PRO A 377 -9.00 -62.38 -15.01
C PRO A 377 -8.97 -61.79 -16.43
N THR A 378 -7.83 -61.33 -16.84
CA THR A 378 -7.60 -60.99 -18.23
C THR A 378 -7.91 -62.28 -18.97
N LEU A 379 -8.89 -62.28 -19.87
CA LEU A 379 -9.22 -63.39 -20.78
C LEU A 379 -7.87 -63.95 -21.24
N GLN A 380 -7.58 -65.17 -20.72
CA GLN A 380 -6.32 -65.81 -21.07
C GLN A 380 -6.24 -65.84 -22.59
N HIS A 381 -5.07 -65.71 -23.15
CA HIS A 381 -4.85 -65.70 -24.59
C HIS A 381 -5.51 -66.88 -25.30
N THR A 382 -5.75 -67.97 -24.59
CA THR A 382 -6.53 -69.08 -25.04
C THR A 382 -8.02 -68.75 -25.31
N ALA A 383 -8.69 -67.92 -24.51
CA ALA A 383 -10.05 -67.46 -24.76
C ALA A 383 -10.15 -66.51 -25.96
N LEU A 384 -9.18 -65.65 -26.16
CA LEU A 384 -9.07 -64.80 -27.34
C LEU A 384 -8.78 -65.61 -28.61
N ALA A 385 -7.97 -66.68 -28.51
CA ALA A 385 -7.72 -67.63 -29.62
C ALA A 385 -8.97 -68.41 -30.01
N VAL A 386 -9.76 -68.81 -29.04
CA VAL A 386 -11.03 -69.52 -29.30
C VAL A 386 -12.07 -68.60 -29.95
N LEU A 387 -12.17 -67.33 -29.51
CA LEU A 387 -13.06 -66.34 -30.12
C LEU A 387 -12.64 -66.01 -31.55
N SER A 388 -11.34 -65.90 -31.84
CA SER A 388 -10.86 -65.69 -33.19
C SER A 388 -11.05 -66.83 -34.13
N LEU A 389 -10.95 -68.11 -33.65
CA LEU A 389 -11.24 -69.30 -34.42
C LEU A 389 -12.76 -69.47 -34.71
N LEU A 390 -13.60 -69.08 -33.76
CA LEU A 390 -15.03 -69.03 -33.96
C LEU A 390 -15.45 -67.99 -34.98
N ALA A 391 -14.89 -66.85 -34.97
CA ALA A 391 -15.13 -65.78 -35.95
C ALA A 391 -14.66 -66.15 -37.35
N ALA A 392 -13.52 -66.87 -37.47
CA ALA A 392 -13.01 -67.36 -38.74
C ALA A 392 -13.94 -68.47 -39.32
N ALA A 393 -14.44 -69.34 -38.45
CA ALA A 393 -15.40 -70.46 -38.87
C ALA A 393 -16.74 -69.89 -39.36
N ILE A 394 -17.23 -68.84 -38.73
CA ILE A 394 -18.50 -68.18 -39.16
C ILE A 394 -18.28 -67.43 -40.48
N GLY A 395 -17.10 -66.74 -40.62
CA GLY A 395 -16.71 -66.04 -41.86
C GLY A 395 -16.58 -66.97 -43.06
N TRP A 396 -16.04 -68.19 -42.85
CA TRP A 396 -15.86 -69.18 -43.93
C TRP A 396 -17.20 -69.82 -44.37
N ARG A 397 -18.16 -70.02 -43.50
CA ARG A 397 -19.51 -70.44 -43.87
C ARG A 397 -20.29 -69.35 -44.63
N GLY A 398 -20.01 -68.13 -44.45
CA GLY A 398 -20.58 -66.97 -45.17
C GLY A 398 -20.06 -66.84 -46.63
N LEU A 399 -18.82 -67.16 -46.87
CA LEU A 399 -18.19 -67.12 -48.18
C LEU A 399 -18.56 -68.31 -49.07
N GLY A 400 -18.78 -69.54 -48.52
CA GLY A 400 -19.16 -70.66 -49.28
C GLY A 400 -20.58 -70.63 -49.87
N ARG A 401 -21.45 -69.75 -49.45
CA ARG A 401 -22.81 -69.55 -49.98
C ARG A 401 -22.90 -68.54 -51.10
N ARG A 402 -21.92 -67.78 -51.44
CA ARG A 402 -21.95 -66.75 -52.52
C ARG A 402 -21.41 -67.25 -53.86
N GLN A 403 -20.89 -68.48 -53.97
CA GLN A 403 -20.39 -69.04 -55.22
C GLN A 403 -21.33 -69.96 -55.97
N ARG A 404 -22.65 -70.08 -55.60
CA ARG A 404 -23.59 -70.92 -56.34
C ARG A 404 -24.78 -70.19 -57.00
N VAL A 405 -24.65 -68.89 -57.24
CA VAL A 405 -25.65 -68.18 -58.04
C VAL A 405 -24.89 -67.37 -59.13
N GLY A 406 -24.58 -68.08 -60.20
CA GLY A 406 -23.90 -67.42 -61.29
C GLY A 406 -23.50 -68.40 -62.43
N ALA A 407 -24.39 -69.34 -62.81
CA ALA A 407 -24.27 -70.04 -64.07
C ALA A 407 -25.68 -70.48 -64.49
N GLY A 408 -26.32 -69.77 -65.41
CA GLY A 408 -27.58 -70.12 -66.02
C GLY A 408 -28.24 -68.97 -66.76
N ARG A 409 -27.81 -68.75 -68.01
CA ARG A 409 -28.35 -67.98 -69.13
C ARG A 409 -28.18 -66.46 -69.07
#